data_ff81a0c3abe42174b8d224dec4a22e58
#
_entry.id   ff81a0c3abe42174b8d224dec4a22e58
#
_cell.length_a   1.000
_cell.length_b   1.000
_cell.length_c   1.000
_cell.angle_alpha   90.00
_cell.angle_beta   90.00
_cell.angle_gamma   90.00
#
_symmetry.space_group_name_H-M   'P 1'
#
loop_
_entity.id
_entity.type
_entity.pdbx_description
1 polymer ?
#
loop_
_entity_poly.entity_id
_entity_poly.type
_entity_poly.pdbx_seq_one_letter_code
_entity_poly.pdbx_strand_id
1 'polypeptide(L)'
;MKSKIIRGSFILLIGFGLFNFLNFLYQSVMARFLSVKDYGILAALGAIIYIFTIFSESIQTVIAKYTVSNNGDDGRIKNLINKSIQKSRKFATLSFVIYLIISIILSVVLSIPYSLLALNGLLLYLVFLLPVTRGAMQGFKQFTALSTSLVIESISKLILGTIFVFLGLKVYGAIGGFLLGALFAFGISFIPLRKVFKSNEKPFNAVNIYSYAKPTIFVTAIIVFFSSIDVLVAQILFNPETAGAYAIASILGKIVMWVSVPIGKAMFPLSAEAQEHPLRNKKIFRTALTIIGLLIVGVVGFFILFSDKAVYVFSGKLIPQTIAILPYLAIAFGFVALANVILLYKLSLGRTNGYYWLIIYNFIEIILFFVVPRTVISFTFVF
;
A
#
# COMPACT_ATOMS: atom_id res chain seq x y z
N MET A 1 -11.57 -7.58 -29.82
CA MET A 1 -11.78 -6.96 -28.48
C MET A 1 -11.08 -7.75 -27.37
N LYS A 2 -11.22 -9.08 -27.29
CA LYS A 2 -10.56 -9.95 -26.27
C LYS A 2 -9.03 -9.81 -26.23
N SER A 3 -8.33 -9.75 -27.38
CA SER A 3 -6.86 -9.66 -27.41
C SER A 3 -6.32 -8.32 -26.85
N LYS A 4 -7.02 -7.20 -27.05
CA LYS A 4 -6.62 -5.90 -26.50
C LYS A 4 -6.79 -5.83 -24.98
N ILE A 5 -7.81 -6.49 -24.43
CA ILE A 5 -8.02 -6.57 -22.99
C ILE A 5 -6.94 -7.44 -22.34
N ILE A 6 -6.66 -8.62 -22.92
CA ILE A 6 -5.62 -9.51 -22.42
C ILE A 6 -4.23 -8.83 -22.44
N ARG A 7 -3.89 -8.16 -23.54
CA ARG A 7 -2.63 -7.39 -23.66
C ARG A 7 -2.58 -6.25 -22.60
N GLY A 8 -3.67 -5.53 -22.41
CA GLY A 8 -3.74 -4.46 -21.41
C GLY A 8 -3.59 -4.96 -19.98
N SER A 9 -4.25 -6.08 -19.64
CA SER A 9 -4.12 -6.72 -18.32
C SER A 9 -2.70 -7.22 -18.07
N PHE A 10 -2.03 -7.77 -19.09
CA PHE A 10 -0.65 -8.22 -19.01
C PHE A 10 0.33 -7.06 -18.79
N ILE A 11 0.13 -5.92 -19.47
CA ILE A 11 0.92 -4.69 -19.25
C ILE A 11 0.76 -4.19 -17.82
N LEU A 12 -0.46 -4.19 -17.28
CA LEU A 12 -0.70 -3.81 -15.90
C LEU A 12 -0.04 -4.77 -14.91
N LEU A 13 -0.12 -6.08 -15.17
CA LEU A 13 0.51 -7.09 -14.31
C LEU A 13 2.03 -6.87 -14.22
N ILE A 14 2.68 -6.67 -15.37
CA ILE A 14 4.12 -6.37 -15.41
C ILE A 14 4.41 -5.03 -14.74
N GLY A 15 3.62 -3.98 -15.01
CA GLY A 15 3.81 -2.66 -14.43
C GLY A 15 3.68 -2.66 -12.90
N PHE A 16 2.65 -3.33 -12.38
CA PHE A 16 2.50 -3.49 -10.92
C PHE A 16 3.56 -4.39 -10.31
N GLY A 17 3.96 -5.46 -11.00
CA GLY A 17 5.05 -6.33 -10.55
C GLY A 17 6.37 -5.56 -10.44
N LEU A 18 6.71 -4.78 -11.47
CA LEU A 18 7.92 -3.95 -11.47
C LEU A 18 7.85 -2.83 -10.42
N PHE A 19 6.69 -2.17 -10.27
CA PHE A 19 6.46 -1.19 -9.20
C PHE A 19 6.72 -1.78 -7.81
N ASN A 20 6.15 -2.95 -7.51
CA ASN A 20 6.35 -3.61 -6.22
C ASN A 20 7.79 -4.05 -6.01
N PHE A 21 8.44 -4.59 -7.05
CA PHE A 21 9.84 -4.97 -7.01
C PHE A 21 10.75 -3.76 -6.74
N LEU A 22 10.54 -2.64 -7.41
CA LEU A 22 11.30 -1.41 -7.19
C LEU A 22 11.06 -0.81 -5.80
N ASN A 23 9.85 -0.90 -5.27
CA ASN A 23 9.57 -0.52 -3.90
C ASN A 23 10.26 -1.43 -2.88
N PHE A 24 10.29 -2.73 -3.13
CA PHE A 24 11.05 -3.68 -2.31
C PHE A 24 12.56 -3.37 -2.37
N LEU A 25 13.08 -3.10 -3.58
CA LEU A 25 14.48 -2.71 -3.77
C LEU A 25 14.81 -1.40 -3.04
N TYR A 26 13.90 -0.42 -3.06
CA TYR A 26 14.05 0.80 -2.27
C TYR A 26 14.17 0.49 -0.77
N GLN A 27 13.31 -0.37 -0.23
CA GLN A 27 13.37 -0.76 1.17
C GLN A 27 14.70 -1.47 1.50
N SER A 28 15.17 -2.36 0.63
CA SER A 28 16.45 -3.05 0.79
C SER A 28 17.63 -2.08 0.77
N VAL A 29 17.66 -1.15 -0.19
CA VAL A 29 18.70 -0.12 -0.29
C VAL A 29 18.71 0.76 0.97
N MET A 30 17.54 1.21 1.44
CA MET A 30 17.44 2.00 2.66
C MET A 30 17.90 1.21 3.90
N ALA A 31 17.56 -0.09 4.01
CA ALA A 31 18.01 -0.95 5.11
C ALA A 31 19.54 -1.13 5.13
N ARG A 32 20.19 -1.10 3.96
CA ARG A 32 21.66 -1.20 3.85
C ARG A 32 22.38 0.07 4.26
N PHE A 33 21.88 1.23 3.81
CA PHE A 33 22.58 2.51 3.97
C PHE A 33 22.20 3.27 5.23
N LEU A 34 21.02 3.04 5.79
CA LEU A 34 20.61 3.62 7.07
C LEU A 34 21.08 2.74 8.25
N SER A 35 21.23 3.35 9.43
CA SER A 35 21.35 2.58 10.66
C SER A 35 20.07 1.79 10.93
N VAL A 36 20.12 0.73 11.76
CA VAL A 36 18.93 -0.04 12.13
C VAL A 36 17.88 0.85 12.76
N LYS A 37 18.29 1.76 13.66
CA LYS A 37 17.45 2.80 14.25
C LYS A 37 16.77 3.70 13.21
N ASP A 38 17.55 4.26 12.29
CA ASP A 38 17.03 5.18 11.25
C ASP A 38 16.06 4.46 10.31
N TYR A 39 16.33 3.19 10.01
CA TYR A 39 15.41 2.37 9.23
C TYR A 39 14.09 2.12 9.96
N GLY A 40 14.11 1.90 11.28
CA GLY A 40 12.90 1.80 12.10
C GLY A 40 12.05 3.06 12.01
N ILE A 41 12.67 4.24 12.08
CA ILE A 41 11.99 5.53 11.90
C ILE A 41 11.37 5.62 10.49
N LEU A 42 12.13 5.27 9.45
CA LEU A 42 11.62 5.28 8.07
C LEU A 42 10.42 4.33 7.90
N ALA A 43 10.47 3.16 8.49
CA ALA A 43 9.40 2.17 8.44
C ALA A 43 8.13 2.67 9.18
N ALA A 44 8.28 3.29 10.36
CA ALA A 44 7.17 3.88 11.08
C ALA A 44 6.51 5.02 10.30
N LEU A 45 7.31 5.92 9.70
CA LEU A 45 6.81 6.99 8.83
C LEU A 45 6.08 6.42 7.59
N GLY A 46 6.62 5.35 7.02
CA GLY A 46 5.99 4.62 5.91
C GLY A 46 4.66 4.00 6.31
N ALA A 47 4.57 3.39 7.50
CA ALA A 47 3.34 2.80 8.03
C ALA A 47 2.24 3.86 8.22
N ILE A 48 2.58 5.05 8.72
CA ILE A 48 1.63 6.16 8.85
C ILE A 48 1.05 6.54 7.48
N ILE A 49 1.89 6.75 6.46
CA ILE A 49 1.42 7.11 5.10
C ILE A 49 0.63 5.97 4.48
N TYR A 50 1.02 4.71 4.73
CA TYR A 50 0.33 3.54 4.17
C TYR A 50 -1.13 3.46 4.63
N ILE A 51 -1.45 3.87 5.86
CA ILE A 51 -2.84 3.97 6.35
C ILE A 51 -3.67 4.90 5.45
N PHE A 52 -3.12 6.00 4.98
CA PHE A 52 -3.82 6.94 4.10
C PHE A 52 -4.00 6.41 2.65
N THR A 53 -3.28 5.36 2.24
CA THR A 53 -3.45 4.78 0.88
C THR A 53 -4.83 4.19 0.64
N ILE A 54 -5.59 3.90 1.70
CA ILE A 54 -7.00 3.49 1.65
C ILE A 54 -7.82 4.49 0.83
N PHE A 55 -7.61 5.78 1.08
CA PHE A 55 -8.28 6.86 0.33
C PHE A 55 -7.82 6.92 -1.12
N SER A 56 -6.52 6.68 -1.37
CA SER A 56 -5.93 6.65 -2.70
C SER A 56 -6.60 5.60 -3.61
N GLU A 57 -6.71 4.36 -3.16
CA GLU A 57 -7.37 3.29 -3.94
C GLU A 57 -8.83 3.61 -4.24
N SER A 58 -9.53 4.21 -3.28
CA SER A 58 -10.93 4.59 -3.42
C SER A 58 -11.12 5.71 -4.44
N ILE A 59 -10.30 6.75 -4.38
CA ILE A 59 -10.33 7.86 -5.34
C ILE A 59 -10.05 7.33 -6.75
N GLN A 60 -9.01 6.52 -6.91
CA GLN A 60 -8.64 5.95 -8.20
C GLN A 60 -9.77 5.13 -8.82
N THR A 61 -10.39 4.24 -8.03
CA THR A 61 -11.51 3.39 -8.48
C THR A 61 -12.72 4.20 -8.91
N VAL A 62 -13.09 5.22 -8.14
CA VAL A 62 -14.21 6.08 -8.44
C VAL A 62 -13.99 6.89 -9.72
N ILE A 63 -12.82 7.52 -9.85
CA ILE A 63 -12.47 8.28 -11.06
C ILE A 63 -12.43 7.38 -12.29
N ALA A 64 -11.87 6.18 -12.18
CA ALA A 64 -11.85 5.20 -13.27
C ALA A 64 -13.27 4.85 -13.72
N LYS A 65 -14.21 4.57 -12.80
CA LYS A 65 -15.61 4.26 -13.10
C LYS A 65 -16.28 5.39 -13.87
N TYR A 66 -16.18 6.63 -13.36
CA TYR A 66 -16.84 7.77 -14.01
C TYR A 66 -16.18 8.19 -15.33
N THR A 67 -14.88 7.94 -15.50
CA THR A 67 -14.21 8.12 -16.80
C THR A 67 -14.74 7.13 -17.83
N VAL A 68 -14.97 5.86 -17.45
CA VAL A 68 -15.57 4.85 -18.34
C VAL A 68 -16.99 5.25 -18.73
N SER A 69 -17.83 5.67 -17.78
CA SER A 69 -19.24 6.02 -18.04
C SER A 69 -19.42 7.28 -18.90
N ASN A 70 -18.42 8.17 -18.98
CA ASN A 70 -18.41 9.37 -19.81
C ASN A 70 -17.45 9.27 -21.00
N ASN A 71 -17.03 8.06 -21.36
CA ASN A 71 -16.10 7.84 -22.47
C ASN A 71 -16.70 8.39 -23.79
N GLY A 72 -15.94 9.27 -24.46
CA GLY A 72 -16.39 9.99 -25.65
C GLY A 72 -16.72 11.47 -25.41
N ASP A 73 -16.85 11.94 -24.16
CA ASP A 73 -17.00 13.35 -23.81
C ASP A 73 -15.82 13.86 -22.97
N ASP A 74 -14.72 14.19 -23.64
CA ASP A 74 -13.49 14.69 -23.01
C ASP A 74 -13.75 15.95 -22.15
N GLY A 75 -14.77 16.76 -22.49
CA GLY A 75 -15.12 17.97 -21.73
C GLY A 75 -15.72 17.66 -20.36
N ARG A 76 -16.59 16.64 -20.25
CA ARG A 76 -17.12 16.18 -18.96
C ARG A 76 -16.04 15.52 -18.12
N ILE A 77 -15.16 14.75 -18.75
CA ILE A 77 -14.04 14.11 -18.05
C ILE A 77 -13.06 15.15 -17.52
N LYS A 78 -12.77 16.23 -18.28
CA LYS A 78 -11.98 17.37 -17.81
C LYS A 78 -12.58 17.98 -16.54
N ASN A 79 -13.88 18.24 -16.53
CA ASN A 79 -14.59 18.77 -15.35
C ASN A 79 -14.51 17.82 -14.16
N LEU A 80 -14.70 16.50 -14.39
CA LEU A 80 -14.55 15.47 -13.37
C LEU A 80 -13.13 15.51 -12.74
N ILE A 81 -12.08 15.54 -13.56
CA ILE A 81 -10.68 15.57 -13.09
C ILE A 81 -10.42 16.87 -12.31
N ASN A 82 -10.79 18.05 -12.86
CA ASN A 82 -10.58 19.34 -12.23
C ASN A 82 -11.26 19.43 -10.85
N LYS A 83 -12.55 19.07 -10.79
CA LYS A 83 -13.30 19.05 -9.53
C LYS A 83 -12.71 18.04 -8.53
N SER A 84 -12.26 16.88 -9.01
CA SER A 84 -11.64 15.86 -8.15
C SER A 84 -10.29 16.32 -7.63
N ILE A 85 -9.45 16.97 -8.44
CA ILE A 85 -8.18 17.57 -7.98
C ILE A 85 -8.45 18.66 -6.94
N GLN A 86 -9.40 19.56 -7.17
CA GLN A 86 -9.76 20.61 -6.21
C GLN A 86 -10.24 20.01 -4.87
N LYS A 87 -11.11 19.01 -4.94
CA LYS A 87 -11.63 18.32 -3.75
C LYS A 87 -10.51 17.55 -3.03
N SER A 88 -9.71 16.79 -3.76
CA SER A 88 -8.54 16.06 -3.22
C SER A 88 -7.53 17.02 -2.56
N ARG A 89 -7.27 18.18 -3.16
CA ARG A 89 -6.41 19.21 -2.56
C ARG A 89 -6.96 19.73 -1.24
N LYS A 90 -8.28 20.01 -1.15
CA LYS A 90 -8.91 20.44 0.09
C LYS A 90 -8.81 19.37 1.17
N PHE A 91 -9.09 18.11 0.84
CA PHE A 91 -8.94 16.99 1.78
C PHE A 91 -7.49 16.77 2.18
N ALA A 92 -6.55 16.86 1.25
CA ALA A 92 -5.12 16.76 1.54
C ALA A 92 -4.66 17.86 2.51
N THR A 93 -5.09 19.10 2.27
CA THR A 93 -4.76 20.24 3.17
C THR A 93 -5.35 20.03 4.56
N LEU A 94 -6.62 19.64 4.65
CA LEU A 94 -7.26 19.35 5.94
C LEU A 94 -6.54 18.20 6.66
N SER A 95 -6.29 17.09 5.96
CA SER A 95 -5.56 15.94 6.51
C SER A 95 -4.14 16.31 6.93
N PHE A 96 -3.44 17.15 6.17
CA PHE A 96 -2.10 17.62 6.48
C PHE A 96 -2.10 18.48 7.75
N VAL A 97 -3.04 19.44 7.89
CA VAL A 97 -3.15 20.28 9.09
C VAL A 97 -3.46 19.42 10.32
N ILE A 98 -4.44 18.52 10.23
CA ILE A 98 -4.77 17.59 11.33
C ILE A 98 -3.54 16.73 11.66
N TYR A 99 -2.85 16.20 10.64
CA TYR A 99 -1.65 15.41 10.81
C TYR A 99 -0.53 16.19 11.51
N LEU A 100 -0.30 17.47 11.18
CA LEU A 100 0.69 18.32 11.86
C LEU A 100 0.37 18.49 13.34
N ILE A 101 -0.91 18.68 13.68
CA ILE A 101 -1.34 18.80 15.09
C ILE A 101 -1.08 17.46 15.82
N ILE A 102 -1.49 16.35 15.24
CA ILE A 102 -1.28 15.01 15.82
C ILE A 102 0.23 14.70 15.90
N SER A 103 1.02 15.17 14.95
CA SER A 103 2.48 14.95 14.90
C SER A 103 3.21 15.55 16.11
N ILE A 104 2.64 16.54 16.82
CA ILE A 104 3.21 17.05 18.07
C ILE A 104 3.22 15.91 19.11
N ILE A 105 2.13 15.18 19.24
CA ILE A 105 2.00 14.05 20.15
C ILE A 105 2.84 12.87 19.63
N LEU A 106 2.73 12.56 18.33
CA LEU A 106 3.48 11.48 17.72
C LEU A 106 5.00 11.65 17.82
N SER A 107 5.48 12.89 17.78
CA SER A 107 6.90 13.18 17.93
C SER A 107 7.45 12.71 19.27
N VAL A 108 6.69 12.90 20.34
CA VAL A 108 7.05 12.45 21.68
C VAL A 108 6.88 10.94 21.81
N VAL A 109 5.71 10.43 21.41
CA VAL A 109 5.33 9.01 21.60
C VAL A 109 6.22 8.06 20.76
N LEU A 110 6.52 8.43 19.52
CA LEU A 110 7.36 7.61 18.61
C LEU A 110 8.86 7.96 18.73
N SER A 111 9.22 8.98 19.51
CA SER A 111 10.59 9.50 19.58
C SER A 111 11.17 9.84 18.20
N ILE A 112 10.33 10.43 17.32
CA ILE A 112 10.68 10.87 15.97
C ILE A 112 10.70 12.40 15.92
N PRO A 113 11.74 13.04 15.34
CA PRO A 113 11.78 14.50 15.21
C PRO A 113 10.53 15.05 14.50
N TYR A 114 9.90 16.09 15.05
CA TYR A 114 8.71 16.72 14.48
C TYR A 114 8.91 17.15 13.03
N SER A 115 10.10 17.69 12.68
CA SER A 115 10.43 18.09 11.32
C SER A 115 10.38 16.94 10.30
N LEU A 116 10.72 15.72 10.74
CA LEU A 116 10.62 14.51 9.93
C LEU A 116 9.15 14.10 9.72
N LEU A 117 8.33 14.18 10.76
CA LEU A 117 6.90 13.95 10.65
C LEU A 117 6.26 15.00 9.74
N ALA A 118 6.60 16.27 9.90
CA ALA A 118 6.09 17.35 9.04
C ALA A 118 6.45 17.14 7.56
N LEU A 119 7.71 16.77 7.27
CA LEU A 119 8.14 16.42 5.91
C LEU A 119 7.35 15.23 5.36
N ASN A 120 7.16 14.18 6.18
CA ASN A 120 6.38 13.00 5.82
C ASN A 120 4.91 13.35 5.51
N GLY A 121 4.34 14.30 6.25
CA GLY A 121 2.98 14.78 6.03
C GLY A 121 2.74 15.38 4.64
N LEU A 122 3.76 15.93 3.98
CA LEU A 122 3.65 16.45 2.61
C LEU A 122 3.28 15.35 1.61
N LEU A 123 3.62 14.09 1.89
CA LEU A 123 3.21 12.96 1.06
C LEU A 123 1.70 12.79 0.99
N LEU A 124 0.94 13.28 1.97
CA LEU A 124 -0.52 13.22 1.96
C LEU A 124 -1.11 13.92 0.72
N TYR A 125 -0.50 15.02 0.26
CA TYR A 125 -0.96 15.66 -0.96
C TYR A 125 -0.92 14.70 -2.15
N LEU A 126 0.13 13.91 -2.26
CA LEU A 126 0.31 12.98 -3.38
C LEU A 126 -0.57 11.73 -3.23
N VAL A 127 -0.80 11.28 -2.00
CA VAL A 127 -1.76 10.21 -1.70
C VAL A 127 -3.17 10.56 -2.18
N PHE A 128 -3.57 11.82 -2.11
CA PHE A 128 -4.90 12.27 -2.57
C PHE A 128 -4.93 12.72 -4.03
N LEU A 129 -3.85 13.30 -4.57
CA LEU A 129 -3.83 13.90 -5.91
C LEU A 129 -3.49 12.90 -7.01
N LEU A 130 -2.46 12.07 -6.79
CA LEU A 130 -1.96 11.13 -7.80
C LEU A 130 -3.01 10.12 -8.28
N PRO A 131 -3.88 9.56 -7.40
CA PRO A 131 -4.93 8.63 -7.82
C PRO A 131 -5.98 9.25 -8.73
N VAL A 132 -6.15 10.57 -8.77
CA VAL A 132 -7.10 11.22 -9.69
C VAL A 132 -6.65 11.03 -11.13
N THR A 133 -5.40 11.35 -11.45
CA THR A 133 -4.85 11.18 -12.80
C THR A 133 -4.72 9.71 -13.19
N ARG A 134 -4.29 8.86 -12.25
CA ARG A 134 -4.20 7.39 -12.46
C ARG A 134 -5.57 6.76 -12.69
N GLY A 135 -6.58 7.19 -11.96
CA GLY A 135 -7.97 6.75 -12.17
C GLY A 135 -8.49 7.12 -13.55
N ALA A 136 -8.19 8.33 -14.04
CA ALA A 136 -8.54 8.73 -15.40
C ALA A 136 -7.83 7.86 -16.45
N MET A 137 -6.52 7.62 -16.32
CA MET A 137 -5.79 6.72 -17.22
C MET A 137 -6.37 5.29 -17.21
N GLN A 138 -6.73 4.79 -16.03
CA GLN A 138 -7.36 3.48 -15.87
C GLN A 138 -8.72 3.42 -16.56
N GLY A 139 -9.55 4.46 -16.41
CA GLY A 139 -10.85 4.58 -17.07
C GLY A 139 -10.73 4.65 -18.58
N PHE A 140 -9.76 5.37 -19.12
CA PHE A 140 -9.45 5.40 -20.55
C PHE A 140 -8.78 4.12 -21.07
N LYS A 141 -8.50 3.14 -20.21
CA LYS A 141 -7.74 1.92 -20.54
C LYS A 141 -6.34 2.21 -21.07
N GLN A 142 -5.74 3.33 -20.67
CA GLN A 142 -4.36 3.71 -20.97
C GLN A 142 -3.40 2.98 -20.03
N PHE A 143 -3.43 1.65 -20.06
CA PHE A 143 -2.72 0.79 -19.11
C PHE A 143 -1.21 0.96 -19.17
N THR A 144 -0.65 1.23 -20.34
CA THR A 144 0.77 1.53 -20.50
C THR A 144 1.14 2.83 -19.75
N ALA A 145 0.36 3.90 -19.93
CA ALA A 145 0.61 5.17 -19.23
C ALA A 145 0.49 5.03 -17.72
N LEU A 146 -0.51 4.28 -17.23
CA LEU A 146 -0.67 3.97 -15.82
C LEU A 146 0.55 3.21 -15.27
N SER A 147 0.96 2.13 -15.94
CA SER A 147 2.15 1.35 -15.56
C SER A 147 3.42 2.20 -15.56
N THR A 148 3.61 3.03 -16.59
CA THR A 148 4.75 3.94 -16.69
C THR A 148 4.77 4.95 -15.53
N SER A 149 3.61 5.53 -15.16
CA SER A 149 3.50 6.43 -13.99
C SER A 149 3.90 5.76 -12.67
N LEU A 150 3.51 4.48 -12.47
CA LEU A 150 3.90 3.70 -11.29
C LEU A 150 5.40 3.43 -11.25
N VAL A 151 5.95 3.01 -12.38
CA VAL A 151 7.38 2.68 -12.50
C VAL A 151 8.25 3.92 -12.35
N ILE A 152 7.87 5.04 -12.95
CA ILE A 152 8.59 6.32 -12.81
C ILE A 152 8.61 6.77 -11.36
N GLU A 153 7.49 6.69 -10.64
CA GLU A 153 7.44 7.02 -9.21
C GLU A 153 8.45 6.18 -8.43
N SER A 154 8.43 4.87 -8.61
CA SER A 154 9.29 3.97 -7.84
C SER A 154 10.78 4.08 -8.21
N ILE A 155 11.10 4.28 -9.50
CA ILE A 155 12.49 4.53 -9.94
C ILE A 155 12.98 5.86 -9.39
N SER A 156 12.21 6.94 -9.53
CA SER A 156 12.59 8.28 -9.04
C SER A 156 12.78 8.27 -7.53
N LYS A 157 11.87 7.63 -6.79
CA LYS A 157 11.98 7.42 -5.35
C LYS A 157 13.27 6.67 -5.00
N LEU A 158 13.58 5.57 -5.69
CA LEU A 158 14.76 4.76 -5.46
C LEU A 158 16.02 5.57 -5.72
N ILE A 159 16.13 6.23 -6.87
CA ILE A 159 17.34 6.99 -7.26
C ILE A 159 17.54 8.19 -6.35
N LEU A 160 16.51 9.05 -6.20
CA LEU A 160 16.63 10.27 -5.41
C LEU A 160 16.83 9.98 -3.93
N GLY A 161 16.07 8.98 -3.38
CA GLY A 161 16.23 8.56 -1.99
C GLY A 161 17.64 8.03 -1.71
N THR A 162 18.18 7.22 -2.62
CA THR A 162 19.55 6.69 -2.50
C THR A 162 20.56 7.82 -2.55
N ILE A 163 20.49 8.74 -3.53
CA ILE A 163 21.39 9.87 -3.66
C ILE A 163 21.37 10.72 -2.37
N PHE A 164 20.19 11.08 -1.88
CA PHE A 164 20.07 11.93 -0.70
C PHE A 164 20.57 11.25 0.58
N VAL A 165 20.38 9.94 0.71
CA VAL A 165 20.95 9.19 1.84
C VAL A 165 22.47 9.14 1.76
N PHE A 166 23.04 8.96 0.56
CA PHE A 166 24.49 9.03 0.36
C PHE A 166 25.06 10.41 0.65
N LEU A 167 24.31 11.48 0.40
CA LEU A 167 24.68 12.85 0.77
C LEU A 167 24.58 13.14 2.28
N GLY A 168 24.27 12.12 3.09
CA GLY A 168 24.23 12.24 4.54
C GLY A 168 22.88 12.70 5.13
N LEU A 169 21.84 12.89 4.29
CA LEU A 169 20.53 13.35 4.76
C LEU A 169 19.73 12.27 5.50
N LYS A 170 20.26 11.05 5.64
CA LYS A 170 19.64 9.95 6.39
C LYS A 170 18.15 9.77 6.05
N VAL A 171 17.28 9.70 7.08
CA VAL A 171 15.83 9.51 6.91
C VAL A 171 15.17 10.68 6.17
N TYR A 172 15.66 11.92 6.34
CA TYR A 172 15.17 13.07 5.56
C TYR A 172 15.39 12.86 4.06
N GLY A 173 16.54 12.31 3.69
CA GLY A 173 16.87 12.00 2.30
C GLY A 173 15.97 10.92 1.74
N ALA A 174 15.69 9.86 2.50
CA ALA A 174 14.79 8.79 2.10
C ALA A 174 13.36 9.32 1.84
N ILE A 175 12.80 10.09 2.78
CA ILE A 175 11.46 10.70 2.63
C ILE A 175 11.44 11.76 1.54
N GLY A 176 12.48 12.60 1.46
CA GLY A 176 12.62 13.61 0.40
C GLY A 176 12.65 13.00 -0.99
N GLY A 177 13.38 11.90 -1.17
CA GLY A 177 13.40 11.15 -2.42
C GLY A 177 12.03 10.54 -2.76
N PHE A 178 11.29 10.06 -1.76
CA PHE A 178 9.92 9.60 -1.99
C PHE A 178 9.00 10.76 -2.41
N LEU A 179 9.04 11.88 -1.71
CA LEU A 179 8.23 13.05 -2.02
C LEU A 179 8.50 13.57 -3.44
N LEU A 180 9.76 13.77 -3.80
CA LEU A 180 10.14 14.26 -5.13
C LEU A 180 9.81 13.24 -6.23
N GLY A 181 10.02 11.93 -5.98
CA GLY A 181 9.66 10.88 -6.92
C GLY A 181 8.16 10.86 -7.22
N ALA A 182 7.34 10.99 -6.19
CA ALA A 182 5.89 11.03 -6.35
C ALA A 182 5.40 12.35 -6.99
N LEU A 183 6.04 13.49 -6.67
CA LEU A 183 5.78 14.78 -7.36
C LEU A 183 6.11 14.70 -8.85
N PHE A 184 7.24 14.11 -9.19
CA PHE A 184 7.64 13.92 -10.59
C PHE A 184 6.65 13.02 -11.34
N ALA A 185 6.23 11.91 -10.73
CA ALA A 185 5.21 11.03 -11.29
C ALA A 185 3.86 11.76 -11.46
N PHE A 186 3.47 12.60 -10.51
CA PHE A 186 2.26 13.42 -10.61
C PHE A 186 2.34 14.40 -11.78
N GLY A 187 3.45 15.13 -11.93
CA GLY A 187 3.66 16.05 -13.06
C GLY A 187 3.56 15.33 -14.42
N ILE A 188 4.26 14.20 -14.57
CA ILE A 188 4.23 13.40 -15.82
C ILE A 188 2.85 12.79 -16.08
N SER A 189 2.06 12.50 -15.06
CA SER A 189 0.74 11.89 -15.21
C SER A 189 -0.26 12.72 -16.02
N PHE A 190 -0.01 14.01 -16.24
CA PHE A 190 -0.83 14.88 -17.09
C PHE A 190 -0.53 14.70 -18.59
N ILE A 191 0.64 14.19 -18.96
CA ILE A 191 1.04 14.02 -20.37
C ILE A 191 0.07 13.11 -21.15
N PRO A 192 -0.31 11.91 -20.65
CA PRO A 192 -1.27 11.05 -21.33
C PRO A 192 -2.69 11.66 -21.41
N LEU A 193 -3.00 12.56 -20.49
CA LEU A 193 -4.31 13.20 -20.37
C LEU A 193 -4.40 14.54 -21.10
N ARG A 194 -3.32 14.98 -21.78
CA ARG A 194 -3.24 16.30 -22.44
C ARG A 194 -4.39 16.56 -23.43
N LYS A 195 -4.89 15.53 -24.10
CA LYS A 195 -6.03 15.65 -25.02
C LYS A 195 -7.28 16.07 -24.28
N VAL A 196 -7.55 15.48 -23.13
CA VAL A 196 -8.68 15.82 -22.25
C VAL A 196 -8.56 17.27 -21.76
N PHE A 197 -7.37 17.70 -21.35
CA PHE A 197 -7.15 19.07 -20.86
C PHE A 197 -7.26 20.14 -21.95
N LYS A 198 -7.07 19.77 -23.23
CA LYS A 198 -7.28 20.69 -24.38
C LYS A 198 -8.75 20.84 -24.77
N SER A 199 -9.65 19.94 -24.33
CA SER A 199 -11.08 20.03 -24.67
C SER A 199 -11.77 21.16 -23.90
N ASN A 200 -12.88 21.68 -24.45
CA ASN A 200 -13.74 22.62 -23.74
C ASN A 200 -14.42 21.93 -22.57
N GLU A 201 -14.33 22.53 -21.39
CA GLU A 201 -14.91 21.96 -20.17
C GLU A 201 -16.43 21.99 -20.23
N LYS A 202 -17.08 20.87 -19.92
CA LYS A 202 -18.55 20.74 -19.86
C LYS A 202 -18.97 20.39 -18.43
N PRO A 203 -20.06 20.96 -17.92
CA PRO A 203 -20.56 20.65 -16.58
C PRO A 203 -20.80 19.15 -16.40
N PHE A 204 -20.31 18.61 -15.28
CA PHE A 204 -20.54 17.25 -14.85
C PHE A 204 -20.99 17.23 -13.39
N ASN A 205 -22.21 16.74 -13.15
CA ASN A 205 -22.75 16.54 -11.81
C ASN A 205 -22.70 15.06 -11.46
N ALA A 206 -21.70 14.67 -10.70
CA ALA A 206 -21.61 13.33 -10.15
C ALA A 206 -22.27 13.32 -8.76
N VAL A 207 -23.53 12.95 -8.72
CA VAL A 207 -24.26 12.76 -7.46
C VAL A 207 -23.75 11.45 -6.82
N ASN A 208 -23.33 11.54 -5.54
CA ASN A 208 -22.89 10.38 -4.72
C ASN A 208 -21.69 9.55 -5.22
N ILE A 209 -20.67 10.22 -5.77
CA ILE A 209 -19.44 9.55 -6.27
C ILE A 209 -18.84 8.58 -5.23
N TYR A 210 -18.86 8.94 -3.95
CA TYR A 210 -18.16 8.19 -2.89
C TYR A 210 -19.00 7.11 -2.19
N SER A 211 -20.32 7.05 -2.42
CA SER A 211 -21.18 6.03 -1.81
C SER A 211 -20.85 4.61 -2.30
N TYR A 212 -20.41 4.49 -3.56
CA TYR A 212 -20.04 3.22 -4.16
C TYR A 212 -18.74 2.61 -3.57
N ALA A 213 -17.86 3.46 -3.06
CA ALA A 213 -16.57 3.01 -2.54
C ALA A 213 -16.61 2.50 -1.09
N LYS A 214 -17.69 2.79 -0.34
CA LYS A 214 -17.78 2.49 1.11
C LYS A 214 -17.41 1.06 1.51
N PRO A 215 -17.95 -0.02 0.90
CA PRO A 215 -17.62 -1.38 1.34
C PRO A 215 -16.15 -1.73 1.08
N THR A 216 -15.62 -1.30 -0.07
CA THR A 216 -14.22 -1.55 -0.44
C THR A 216 -13.27 -0.76 0.46
N ILE A 217 -13.57 0.51 0.75
CA ILE A 217 -12.82 1.34 1.71
C ILE A 217 -12.72 0.63 3.04
N PHE A 218 -13.85 0.14 3.55
CA PHE A 218 -13.92 -0.48 4.86
C PHE A 218 -13.06 -1.74 4.96
N VAL A 219 -13.15 -2.64 3.98
CA VAL A 219 -12.34 -3.87 3.95
C VAL A 219 -10.86 -3.55 3.80
N THR A 220 -10.52 -2.64 2.88
CA THR A 220 -9.13 -2.24 2.67
C THR A 220 -8.57 -1.57 3.94
N ALA A 221 -9.37 -0.74 4.63
CA ALA A 221 -8.97 -0.07 5.85
C ALA A 221 -8.56 -1.07 6.94
N ILE A 222 -9.37 -2.11 7.16
CA ILE A 222 -9.09 -3.13 8.17
C ILE A 222 -7.76 -3.83 7.87
N ILE A 223 -7.55 -4.25 6.62
CA ILE A 223 -6.33 -4.98 6.22
C ILE A 223 -5.10 -4.09 6.31
N VAL A 224 -5.20 -2.85 5.84
CA VAL A 224 -4.09 -1.88 5.88
C VAL A 224 -3.73 -1.54 7.31
N PHE A 225 -4.73 -1.33 8.17
CA PHE A 225 -4.51 -1.01 9.57
C PHE A 225 -3.85 -2.19 10.29
N PHE A 226 -4.41 -3.39 10.15
CA PHE A 226 -3.87 -4.62 10.72
C PHE A 226 -2.41 -4.84 10.30
N SER A 227 -2.08 -4.63 9.03
CA SER A 227 -0.72 -4.84 8.50
C SER A 227 0.25 -3.68 8.73
N SER A 228 -0.14 -2.63 9.45
CA SER A 228 0.71 -1.43 9.63
C SER A 228 0.93 -1.06 11.09
N ILE A 229 0.00 -1.44 11.96
CA ILE A 229 0.00 -1.05 13.37
C ILE A 229 1.17 -1.67 14.13
N ASP A 230 1.59 -2.88 13.73
CA ASP A 230 2.72 -3.63 14.30
C ASP A 230 4.00 -2.80 14.40
N VAL A 231 4.40 -2.16 13.31
CA VAL A 231 5.62 -1.34 13.24
C VAL A 231 5.49 -0.08 14.10
N LEU A 232 4.29 0.54 14.12
CA LEU A 232 4.04 1.73 14.93
C LEU A 232 4.09 1.42 16.42
N VAL A 233 3.47 0.32 16.83
CA VAL A 233 3.49 -0.09 18.25
C VAL A 233 4.88 -0.57 18.65
N ALA A 234 5.60 -1.26 17.77
CA ALA A 234 7.01 -1.62 18.03
C ALA A 234 7.87 -0.37 18.24
N GLN A 235 7.65 0.71 17.48
CA GLN A 235 8.37 1.98 17.64
C GLN A 235 8.07 2.67 18.97
N ILE A 236 6.86 2.44 19.55
CA ILE A 236 6.45 2.99 20.86
C ILE A 236 7.07 2.18 22.02
N LEU A 237 7.03 0.86 21.92
CA LEU A 237 7.32 -0.03 23.05
C LEU A 237 8.79 -0.40 23.21
N PHE A 238 9.54 -0.42 22.10
CA PHE A 238 10.93 -0.87 22.11
C PHE A 238 11.92 0.29 21.97
N ASN A 239 13.16 0.02 22.39
CA ASN A 239 14.24 0.95 22.07
C ASN A 239 14.45 1.05 20.55
N PRO A 240 15.05 2.15 20.05
CA PRO A 240 15.15 2.43 18.62
C PRO A 240 15.83 1.33 17.79
N GLU A 241 16.83 0.63 18.34
CA GLU A 241 17.53 -0.46 17.64
C GLU A 241 16.63 -1.69 17.52
N THR A 242 15.93 -2.06 18.57
CA THR A 242 14.99 -3.19 18.59
C THR A 242 13.78 -2.91 17.69
N ALA A 243 13.25 -1.70 17.72
CA ALA A 243 12.15 -1.29 16.82
C ALA A 243 12.58 -1.36 15.34
N GLY A 244 13.81 -0.93 15.03
CA GLY A 244 14.37 -1.05 13.68
C GLY A 244 14.59 -2.50 13.25
N ALA A 245 15.09 -3.35 14.15
CA ALA A 245 15.25 -4.78 13.88
C ALA A 245 13.90 -5.46 13.61
N TYR A 246 12.86 -5.12 14.39
CA TYR A 246 11.49 -5.56 14.15
C TYR A 246 10.96 -5.07 12.80
N ALA A 247 11.17 -3.81 12.47
CA ALA A 247 10.71 -3.22 11.21
C ALA A 247 11.30 -3.92 9.99
N ILE A 248 12.58 -4.31 10.02
CA ILE A 248 13.23 -5.09 8.95
C ILE A 248 12.55 -6.47 8.83
N ALA A 249 12.32 -7.16 9.94
CA ALA A 249 11.65 -8.46 9.93
C ALA A 249 10.20 -8.35 9.43
N SER A 250 9.45 -7.32 9.86
CA SER A 250 8.08 -7.07 9.45
C SER A 250 7.98 -6.83 7.93
N ILE A 251 8.87 -6.02 7.34
CA ILE A 251 8.85 -5.79 5.88
C ILE A 251 9.20 -7.07 5.11
N LEU A 252 10.16 -7.85 5.56
CA LEU A 252 10.48 -9.15 4.97
C LEU A 252 9.28 -10.12 5.08
N GLY A 253 8.67 -10.21 6.25
CA GLY A 253 7.48 -11.05 6.47
C GLY A 253 6.30 -10.65 5.57
N LYS A 254 6.09 -9.34 5.35
CA LYS A 254 5.03 -8.81 4.46
C LYS A 254 5.17 -9.22 2.99
N ILE A 255 6.33 -9.72 2.56
CA ILE A 255 6.49 -10.28 1.22
C ILE A 255 5.46 -11.38 0.97
N VAL A 256 5.20 -12.24 1.96
CA VAL A 256 4.20 -13.31 1.88
C VAL A 256 2.82 -12.75 1.51
N MET A 257 2.43 -11.66 2.18
CA MET A 257 1.16 -10.98 1.91
C MET A 257 1.16 -10.34 0.51
N TRP A 258 2.20 -9.62 0.14
CA TRP A 258 2.25 -8.90 -1.14
C TRP A 258 2.23 -9.81 -2.36
N VAL A 259 2.84 -10.99 -2.27
CA VAL A 259 2.79 -12.00 -3.35
C VAL A 259 1.38 -12.57 -3.52
N SER A 260 0.55 -12.59 -2.46
CA SER A 260 -0.84 -13.08 -2.50
C SER A 260 -1.84 -12.07 -3.10
N VAL A 261 -1.57 -10.77 -3.02
CA VAL A 261 -2.48 -9.69 -3.45
C VAL A 261 -2.90 -9.82 -4.92
N PRO A 262 -2.01 -10.07 -5.90
CA PRO A 262 -2.41 -10.23 -7.30
C PRO A 262 -3.39 -11.39 -7.52
N ILE A 263 -3.24 -12.48 -6.77
CA ILE A 263 -4.11 -13.66 -6.88
C ILE A 263 -5.51 -13.32 -6.38
N GLY A 264 -5.62 -12.61 -5.25
CA GLY A 264 -6.90 -12.13 -4.73
C GLY A 264 -7.60 -11.16 -5.70
N LYS A 265 -6.85 -10.22 -6.28
CA LYS A 265 -7.35 -9.26 -7.28
C LYS A 265 -7.80 -9.95 -8.58
N ALA A 266 -7.17 -11.04 -9.00
CA ALA A 266 -7.59 -11.83 -10.16
C ALA A 266 -8.83 -12.70 -9.85
N MET A 267 -8.90 -13.28 -8.65
CA MET A 267 -10.02 -14.08 -8.19
C MET A 267 -11.31 -13.26 -8.12
N PHE A 268 -11.24 -12.01 -7.66
CA PHE A 268 -12.40 -11.17 -7.37
C PHE A 268 -13.40 -11.06 -8.55
N PRO A 269 -13.02 -10.61 -9.77
CA PRO A 269 -13.95 -10.52 -10.89
C PRO A 269 -14.45 -11.89 -11.36
N LEU A 270 -13.60 -12.91 -11.34
CA LEU A 270 -13.98 -14.27 -11.74
C LEU A 270 -15.06 -14.86 -10.80
N SER A 271 -14.94 -14.59 -9.49
CA SER A 271 -15.92 -15.00 -8.50
C SER A 271 -17.23 -14.20 -8.61
N ALA A 272 -17.14 -12.91 -8.93
CA ALA A 272 -18.31 -12.07 -9.14
C ALA A 272 -19.12 -12.53 -10.38
N GLU A 273 -18.45 -12.87 -11.50
CA GLU A 273 -19.11 -13.41 -12.69
C GLU A 273 -19.74 -14.81 -12.43
N ALA A 274 -19.11 -15.61 -11.59
CA ALA A 274 -19.56 -16.95 -11.27
C ALA A 274 -20.59 -17.01 -10.12
N GLN A 275 -21.13 -15.87 -9.69
CA GLN A 275 -22.02 -15.81 -8.52
C GLN A 275 -23.25 -16.70 -8.66
N GLU A 276 -23.81 -16.82 -9.87
CA GLU A 276 -24.98 -17.66 -10.19
C GLU A 276 -24.61 -19.15 -10.40
N HIS A 277 -23.32 -19.49 -10.42
CA HIS A 277 -22.81 -20.84 -10.64
C HIS A 277 -21.99 -21.34 -9.42
N PRO A 278 -22.63 -21.89 -8.37
CA PRO A 278 -21.98 -22.22 -7.10
C PRO A 278 -20.77 -23.15 -7.22
N LEU A 279 -20.84 -24.16 -8.11
CA LEU A 279 -19.74 -25.12 -8.31
C LEU A 279 -18.53 -24.47 -8.95
N ARG A 280 -18.73 -23.62 -9.98
CA ARG A 280 -17.67 -22.85 -10.64
C ARG A 280 -17.04 -21.89 -9.67
N ASN A 281 -17.85 -21.18 -8.88
CA ASN A 281 -17.40 -20.21 -7.89
C ASN A 281 -16.55 -20.88 -6.80
N LYS A 282 -17.02 -22.01 -6.25
CA LYS A 282 -16.25 -22.81 -5.27
C LYS A 282 -14.91 -23.28 -5.84
N LYS A 283 -14.86 -23.67 -7.11
CA LYS A 283 -13.61 -24.07 -7.79
C LYS A 283 -12.63 -22.91 -7.90
N ILE A 284 -13.08 -21.71 -8.29
CA ILE A 284 -12.26 -20.50 -8.39
C ILE A 284 -11.63 -20.17 -7.03
N PHE A 285 -12.46 -20.14 -5.97
CA PHE A 285 -12.01 -19.86 -4.62
C PHE A 285 -11.01 -20.90 -4.10
N ARG A 286 -11.31 -22.19 -4.29
CA ARG A 286 -10.41 -23.28 -3.87
C ARG A 286 -9.06 -23.20 -4.61
N THR A 287 -9.06 -22.92 -5.91
CA THR A 287 -7.83 -22.74 -6.68
C THR A 287 -6.99 -21.58 -6.16
N ALA A 288 -7.61 -20.41 -5.89
CA ALA A 288 -6.92 -19.27 -5.32
C ALA A 288 -6.31 -19.60 -3.95
N LEU A 289 -7.06 -20.24 -3.05
CA LEU A 289 -6.57 -20.67 -1.74
C LEU A 289 -5.40 -21.67 -1.85
N THR A 290 -5.49 -22.63 -2.78
CA THR A 290 -4.42 -23.62 -2.97
C THR A 290 -3.12 -22.94 -3.45
N ILE A 291 -3.22 -22.04 -4.44
CA ILE A 291 -2.04 -21.32 -4.96
C ILE A 291 -1.40 -20.47 -3.85
N ILE A 292 -2.23 -19.74 -3.09
CA ILE A 292 -1.73 -18.89 -2.00
C ILE A 292 -1.15 -19.76 -0.87
N GLY A 293 -1.81 -20.87 -0.51
CA GLY A 293 -1.28 -21.79 0.49
C GLY A 293 0.10 -22.34 0.12
N LEU A 294 0.28 -22.76 -1.14
CA LEU A 294 1.57 -23.23 -1.62
C LEU A 294 2.63 -22.13 -1.60
N LEU A 295 2.27 -20.90 -1.98
CA LEU A 295 3.18 -19.75 -1.90
C LEU A 295 3.57 -19.44 -0.45
N ILE A 296 2.61 -19.44 0.48
CA ILE A 296 2.87 -19.23 1.91
C ILE A 296 3.85 -20.28 2.41
N VAL A 297 3.57 -21.56 2.17
CA VAL A 297 4.44 -22.67 2.60
C VAL A 297 5.85 -22.52 2.03
N GLY A 298 5.97 -22.16 0.74
CA GLY A 298 7.27 -21.94 0.09
C GLY A 298 8.05 -20.79 0.70
N VAL A 299 7.43 -19.62 0.88
CA VAL A 299 8.12 -18.43 1.43
C VAL A 299 8.41 -18.60 2.92
N VAL A 300 7.48 -19.13 3.70
CA VAL A 300 7.70 -19.42 5.12
C VAL A 300 8.80 -20.46 5.30
N GLY A 301 8.75 -21.55 4.52
CA GLY A 301 9.81 -22.56 4.51
C GLY A 301 11.18 -21.98 4.17
N PHE A 302 11.24 -21.08 3.18
CA PHE A 302 12.47 -20.36 2.86
C PHE A 302 12.98 -19.51 4.04
N PHE A 303 12.12 -18.77 4.73
CA PHE A 303 12.52 -17.97 5.88
C PHE A 303 12.87 -18.82 7.12
N ILE A 304 12.28 -20.00 7.29
CA ILE A 304 12.69 -20.93 8.36
C ILE A 304 14.11 -21.45 8.10
N LEU A 305 14.43 -21.80 6.86
CA LEU A 305 15.71 -22.42 6.50
C LEU A 305 16.83 -21.40 6.27
N PHE A 306 16.51 -20.18 5.82
CA PHE A 306 17.46 -19.20 5.32
C PHE A 306 17.21 -17.78 5.83
N SER A 307 16.69 -17.63 7.08
CA SER A 307 16.41 -16.30 7.64
C SER A 307 17.66 -15.42 7.75
N ASP A 308 18.81 -15.99 8.09
CA ASP A 308 20.11 -15.32 8.14
C ASP A 308 20.51 -14.73 6.77
N LYS A 309 20.41 -15.54 5.72
CA LYS A 309 20.70 -15.12 4.34
C LYS A 309 19.70 -14.08 3.84
N ALA A 310 18.43 -14.28 4.14
CA ALA A 310 17.37 -13.33 3.76
C ALA A 310 17.59 -11.94 4.39
N VAL A 311 17.90 -11.89 5.69
CA VAL A 311 18.19 -10.65 6.41
C VAL A 311 19.47 -10.01 5.88
N TYR A 312 20.53 -10.78 5.65
CA TYR A 312 21.78 -10.27 5.10
C TYR A 312 21.61 -9.75 3.66
N VAL A 313 20.94 -10.50 2.80
CA VAL A 313 20.67 -10.06 1.40
C VAL A 313 19.83 -8.78 1.39
N PHE A 314 18.88 -8.63 2.30
CA PHE A 314 18.04 -7.45 2.35
C PHE A 314 18.77 -6.24 2.95
N SER A 315 19.36 -6.38 4.16
CA SER A 315 19.88 -5.26 4.93
C SER A 315 21.40 -5.08 4.85
N GLY A 316 22.13 -6.05 4.29
CA GLY A 316 23.60 -6.08 4.31
C GLY A 316 24.18 -6.32 5.70
N LYS A 317 23.35 -6.65 6.69
CA LYS A 317 23.72 -6.81 8.13
C LYS A 317 23.15 -8.11 8.66
N LEU A 318 23.90 -8.75 9.57
CA LEU A 318 23.39 -9.86 10.36
C LEU A 318 22.81 -9.29 11.66
N ILE A 319 21.48 -9.26 11.76
CA ILE A 319 20.75 -8.72 12.92
C ILE A 319 20.08 -9.89 13.64
N PRO A 320 20.65 -10.37 14.77
CA PRO A 320 20.17 -11.59 15.43
C PRO A 320 18.68 -11.53 15.81
N GLN A 321 18.22 -10.39 16.31
CA GLN A 321 16.81 -10.20 16.65
C GLN A 321 15.88 -10.35 15.43
N THR A 322 16.23 -9.74 14.29
CA THR A 322 15.49 -9.87 13.04
C THR A 322 15.45 -11.32 12.55
N ILE A 323 16.60 -12.00 12.59
CA ILE A 323 16.72 -13.40 12.16
C ILE A 323 15.81 -14.31 12.99
N ALA A 324 15.79 -14.11 14.31
CA ALA A 324 15.02 -14.93 15.24
C ALA A 324 13.50 -14.79 15.05
N ILE A 325 12.99 -13.59 14.73
CA ILE A 325 11.55 -13.32 14.64
C ILE A 325 10.98 -13.44 13.22
N LEU A 326 11.83 -13.39 12.19
CA LEU A 326 11.38 -13.40 10.78
C LEU A 326 10.48 -14.59 10.40
N PRO A 327 10.79 -15.85 10.79
CA PRO A 327 9.92 -16.98 10.49
C PRO A 327 8.51 -16.84 11.08
N TYR A 328 8.41 -16.35 12.32
CA TYR A 328 7.13 -16.17 12.99
C TYR A 328 6.28 -15.08 12.32
N LEU A 329 6.90 -13.94 11.99
CA LEU A 329 6.23 -12.87 11.22
C LEU A 329 5.80 -13.34 9.83
N ALA A 330 6.60 -14.15 9.16
CA ALA A 330 6.22 -14.72 7.87
C ALA A 330 4.98 -15.62 7.97
N ILE A 331 4.87 -16.42 9.03
CA ILE A 331 3.69 -17.25 9.33
C ILE A 331 2.49 -16.33 9.58
N ALA A 332 2.63 -15.33 10.44
CA ALA A 332 1.57 -14.38 10.78
C ALA A 332 1.05 -13.65 9.53
N PHE A 333 1.93 -13.06 8.71
CA PHE A 333 1.53 -12.45 7.44
C PHE A 333 0.99 -13.44 6.42
N GLY A 334 1.33 -14.72 6.53
CA GLY A 334 0.70 -15.81 5.79
C GLY A 334 -0.78 -15.95 6.13
N PHE A 335 -1.15 -15.91 7.41
CA PHE A 335 -2.56 -15.91 7.84
C PHE A 335 -3.28 -14.63 7.39
N VAL A 336 -2.65 -13.46 7.46
CA VAL A 336 -3.22 -12.21 6.93
C VAL A 336 -3.48 -12.31 5.43
N ALA A 337 -2.59 -12.94 4.67
CA ALA A 337 -2.76 -13.18 3.24
C ALA A 337 -3.97 -14.07 2.95
N LEU A 338 -4.16 -15.14 3.72
CA LEU A 338 -5.35 -16.01 3.62
C LEU A 338 -6.63 -15.24 3.97
N ALA A 339 -6.61 -14.49 5.06
CA ALA A 339 -7.75 -13.66 5.49
C ALA A 339 -8.13 -12.65 4.40
N ASN A 340 -7.15 -11.96 3.80
CA ASN A 340 -7.38 -11.01 2.70
C ASN A 340 -8.12 -11.67 1.52
N VAL A 341 -7.71 -12.85 1.10
CA VAL A 341 -8.35 -13.57 -0.02
C VAL A 341 -9.76 -14.02 0.34
N ILE A 342 -9.99 -14.49 1.56
CA ILE A 342 -11.33 -14.86 2.04
C ILE A 342 -12.25 -13.63 2.05
N LEU A 343 -11.74 -12.47 2.49
CA LEU A 343 -12.48 -11.21 2.52
C LEU A 343 -12.82 -10.72 1.10
N LEU A 344 -11.87 -10.75 0.19
CA LEU A 344 -12.10 -10.41 -1.22
C LEU A 344 -13.12 -11.35 -1.88
N TYR A 345 -13.08 -12.64 -1.55
CA TYR A 345 -14.07 -13.60 -2.02
C TYR A 345 -15.46 -13.28 -1.49
N LYS A 346 -15.64 -13.05 -0.17
CA LYS A 346 -16.92 -12.64 0.40
C LYS A 346 -17.43 -11.34 -0.23
N LEU A 347 -16.53 -10.36 -0.44
CA LEU A 347 -16.87 -9.09 -1.07
C LEU A 347 -17.33 -9.26 -2.53
N SER A 348 -16.72 -10.19 -3.30
CA SER A 348 -17.14 -10.50 -4.68
C SER A 348 -18.56 -11.07 -4.75
N LEU A 349 -19.03 -11.72 -3.67
CA LEU A 349 -20.38 -12.26 -3.53
C LEU A 349 -21.39 -11.25 -2.94
N GLY A 350 -20.98 -10.00 -2.69
CA GLY A 350 -21.80 -9.00 -2.01
C GLY A 350 -22.07 -9.29 -0.54
N ARG A 351 -21.36 -10.25 0.06
CA ARG A 351 -21.53 -10.66 1.46
C ARG A 351 -20.64 -9.85 2.37
N THR A 352 -21.18 -8.83 3.02
CA THR A 352 -20.44 -7.95 3.95
C THR A 352 -20.71 -8.28 5.42
N ASN A 353 -21.54 -9.28 5.70
CA ASN A 353 -21.86 -9.68 7.07
C ASN A 353 -20.63 -10.28 7.76
N GLY A 354 -20.36 -9.84 8.98
CA GLY A 354 -19.24 -10.32 9.80
C GLY A 354 -17.97 -9.49 9.73
N TYR A 355 -17.90 -8.43 8.92
CA TYR A 355 -16.73 -7.53 8.91
C TYR A 355 -16.54 -6.76 10.21
N TYR A 356 -17.59 -6.60 11.02
CA TYR A 356 -17.49 -6.01 12.36
C TYR A 356 -16.54 -6.78 13.28
N TRP A 357 -16.48 -8.11 13.15
CA TRP A 357 -15.56 -8.93 13.93
C TRP A 357 -14.11 -8.60 13.65
N LEU A 358 -13.78 -8.19 12.44
CA LEU A 358 -12.41 -7.78 12.08
C LEU A 358 -11.99 -6.49 12.77
N ILE A 359 -12.93 -5.56 13.00
CA ILE A 359 -12.65 -4.36 13.80
C ILE A 359 -12.34 -4.77 15.23
N ILE A 360 -13.15 -5.68 15.78
CA ILE A 360 -12.93 -6.19 17.14
C ILE A 360 -11.55 -6.85 17.23
N TYR A 361 -11.16 -7.66 16.24
CA TYR A 361 -9.82 -8.26 16.18
C TYR A 361 -8.71 -7.23 16.15
N ASN A 362 -8.83 -6.17 15.37
CA ASN A 362 -7.84 -5.07 15.36
C ASN A 362 -7.73 -4.39 16.74
N PHE A 363 -8.85 -4.18 17.43
CA PHE A 363 -8.83 -3.64 18.79
C PHE A 363 -8.18 -4.60 19.80
N ILE A 364 -8.50 -5.89 19.72
CA ILE A 364 -7.89 -6.92 20.56
C ILE A 364 -6.38 -6.97 20.30
N GLU A 365 -5.95 -6.94 19.04
CA GLU A 365 -4.54 -6.91 18.66
C GLU A 365 -3.80 -5.75 19.32
N ILE A 366 -4.35 -4.53 19.22
CA ILE A 366 -3.74 -3.35 19.84
C ILE A 366 -3.62 -3.55 21.36
N ILE A 367 -4.67 -4.02 22.03
CA ILE A 367 -4.65 -4.26 23.48
C ILE A 367 -3.58 -5.30 23.82
N LEU A 368 -3.51 -6.40 23.08
CA LEU A 368 -2.56 -7.46 23.31
C LEU A 368 -1.12 -6.98 23.18
N PHE A 369 -0.80 -6.10 22.23
CA PHE A 369 0.54 -5.52 22.12
C PHE A 369 1.01 -4.79 23.37
N PHE A 370 0.10 -4.21 24.16
CA PHE A 370 0.42 -3.50 25.40
C PHE A 370 0.40 -4.40 26.66
N VAL A 371 -0.27 -5.56 26.57
CA VAL A 371 -0.44 -6.48 27.71
C VAL A 371 0.66 -7.56 27.75
N VAL A 372 1.13 -8.01 26.59
CA VAL A 372 2.16 -9.07 26.52
C VAL A 372 3.51 -8.60 27.07
N PRO A 373 4.36 -9.53 27.55
CA PRO A 373 5.71 -9.19 27.96
C PRO A 373 6.46 -8.40 26.88
N ARG A 374 7.19 -7.36 27.27
CA ARG A 374 7.93 -6.47 26.36
C ARG A 374 9.18 -7.12 25.78
N THR A 375 9.05 -8.34 25.26
CA THR A 375 10.07 -9.01 24.47
C THR A 375 9.66 -9.02 23.01
N VAL A 376 10.61 -8.90 22.09
CA VAL A 376 10.32 -8.89 20.65
C VAL A 376 9.62 -10.18 20.20
N ILE A 377 9.97 -11.30 20.81
CA ILE A 377 9.38 -12.61 20.51
C ILE A 377 7.91 -12.63 20.95
N SER A 378 7.60 -12.27 22.21
CA SER A 378 6.22 -12.24 22.72
C SER A 378 5.36 -11.26 21.90
N PHE A 379 5.92 -10.11 21.54
CA PHE A 379 5.27 -9.12 20.68
C PHE A 379 4.94 -9.71 19.29
N THR A 380 5.83 -10.50 18.72
CA THR A 380 5.62 -11.17 17.43
C THR A 380 4.47 -12.19 17.46
N PHE A 381 4.24 -12.83 18.60
CA PHE A 381 3.13 -13.79 18.76
C PHE A 381 1.75 -13.13 18.93
N VAL A 382 1.67 -11.85 19.16
CA VAL A 382 0.39 -11.10 19.17
C VAL A 382 -0.19 -10.99 17.78
N PHE A 383 0.67 -10.87 16.78
CA PHE A 383 0.34 -10.73 15.37
C PHE A 383 -0.01 -12.09 14.75
#